data_1743899c5a411c55c4448465543a3154
#
_entry.id   1743899c5a411c55c4448465543a3154
#
_cell.length_a   1.000
_cell.length_b   1.000
_cell.length_c   1.000
_cell.angle_alpha   90.00
_cell.angle_beta   90.00
_cell.angle_gamma   90.00
#
_symmetry.space_group_name_H-M   'P 1'
#
loop_
_entity.id
_entity.type
_entity.pdbx_description
1 polymer ?
#
loop_
_entity_poly.entity_id
_entity_poly.type
_entity_poly.pdbx_seq_one_letter_code
_entity_poly.pdbx_strand_id
1 'polypeptide(L)'
;DLCCLIACCFAFFFLIRLFILRPHHGMCLAYFEGRGYSREFAEHMGKILDIMERDARVSLTVGGDVICSACPNLKGQVCVTADQVAEYDRKVLLLCGLQENETISFAEFTEKVEKLILQPGKRKEICGNCQWDGICSSRKSRWIKE
;
A
#
# COMPACT_ATOMS: atom_id res chain seq x y z
N ASP A 1 -3.34 29.51 -32.00
CA ASP A 1 -3.99 29.39 -30.69
C ASP A 1 -4.74 28.06 -30.50
N LEU A 2 -4.95 27.31 -31.59
CA LEU A 2 -5.46 25.94 -31.53
C LEU A 2 -4.42 24.96 -30.94
N CYS A 3 -3.12 25.30 -31.05
CA CYS A 3 -2.02 24.51 -30.52
C CYS A 3 -1.95 24.51 -28.98
N CYS A 4 -2.41 25.59 -28.35
CA CYS A 4 -2.41 25.71 -26.88
C CYS A 4 -3.55 24.90 -26.26
N LEU A 5 -4.67 24.73 -26.93
CA LEU A 5 -5.81 23.92 -26.51
C LEU A 5 -5.50 22.41 -26.59
N ILE A 6 -4.74 21.99 -27.60
CA ILE A 6 -4.34 20.58 -27.77
C ILE A 6 -3.28 20.19 -26.74
N ALA A 7 -2.33 21.10 -26.43
CA ALA A 7 -1.31 20.85 -25.39
C ALA A 7 -1.95 20.77 -23.99
N CYS A 8 -2.99 21.56 -23.71
CA CYS A 8 -3.71 21.51 -22.44
C CYS A 8 -4.57 20.23 -22.31
N CYS A 9 -5.16 19.72 -23.41
CA CYS A 9 -5.88 18.46 -23.40
C CYS A 9 -4.96 17.25 -23.23
N PHE A 10 -3.75 17.27 -23.79
CA PHE A 10 -2.77 16.20 -23.58
C PHE A 10 -2.20 16.19 -22.17
N ALA A 11 -2.03 17.33 -21.53
CA ALA A 11 -1.61 17.42 -20.13
C ALA A 11 -2.66 16.82 -19.16
N PHE A 12 -3.94 16.83 -19.54
CA PHE A 12 -5.02 16.26 -18.72
C PHE A 12 -5.06 14.71 -18.77
N PHE A 13 -4.46 14.07 -19.77
CA PHE A 13 -4.38 12.61 -19.88
C PHE A 13 -3.21 12.00 -19.09
N PHE A 14 -2.26 12.80 -18.61
CA PHE A 14 -1.13 12.40 -17.77
C PHE A 14 -1.30 12.84 -16.31
N LEU A 15 -2.51 12.84 -15.76
CA LEU A 15 -2.70 12.95 -14.31
C LEU A 15 -2.15 11.69 -13.65
N ILE A 16 -0.90 11.79 -13.21
CA ILE A 16 -0.27 10.79 -12.34
C ILE A 16 -1.15 10.67 -11.10
N ARG A 17 -1.76 9.52 -10.91
CA ARG A 17 -2.58 9.25 -9.73
C ARG A 17 -1.67 9.10 -8.53
N LEU A 18 -1.75 10.05 -7.60
CA LEU A 18 -1.00 10.02 -6.35
C LEU A 18 -1.93 9.58 -5.21
N PHE A 19 -1.52 8.55 -4.49
CA PHE A 19 -2.21 8.07 -3.31
C PHE A 19 -1.31 8.17 -2.08
N ILE A 20 -1.91 8.46 -0.94
CA ILE A 20 -1.26 8.29 0.36
C ILE A 20 -1.37 6.83 0.75
N LEU A 21 -0.26 6.17 1.06
CA LEU A 21 -0.20 4.76 1.39
C LEU A 21 0.67 4.52 2.63
N ARG A 22 0.19 3.69 3.54
CA ARG A 22 1.01 3.21 4.65
C ARG A 22 2.02 2.17 4.17
N PRO A 23 3.28 2.24 4.58
CA PRO A 23 4.30 1.28 4.15
C PRO A 23 3.93 -0.19 4.38
N HIS A 24 3.34 -0.56 5.53
CA HIS A 24 2.98 -1.94 5.80
C HIS A 24 1.87 -2.48 4.87
N HIS A 25 1.05 -1.62 4.29
CA HIS A 25 0.06 -2.02 3.30
C HIS A 25 0.70 -2.59 2.03
N GLY A 26 1.95 -2.27 1.74
CA GLY A 26 2.72 -2.94 0.68
C GLY A 26 2.90 -4.43 0.91
N MET A 27 2.94 -4.89 2.16
CA MET A 27 2.94 -6.30 2.51
C MET A 27 1.51 -6.90 2.51
N CYS A 28 0.54 -6.19 3.11
CA CYS A 28 -0.84 -6.67 3.20
C CYS A 28 -1.46 -6.88 1.82
N LEU A 29 -1.26 -5.95 0.90
CA LEU A 29 -1.77 -6.03 -0.46
C LEU A 29 -1.15 -7.19 -1.25
N ALA A 30 0.08 -7.60 -0.93
CA ALA A 30 0.75 -8.74 -1.56
C ALA A 30 -0.02 -10.06 -1.36
N TYR A 31 -0.75 -10.18 -0.26
CA TYR A 31 -1.49 -11.38 0.14
C TYR A 31 -3.01 -11.18 0.17
N PHE A 32 -3.49 -10.03 -0.31
CA PHE A 32 -4.91 -9.73 -0.32
C PHE A 32 -5.68 -10.71 -1.22
N GLU A 33 -6.75 -11.30 -0.67
CA GLU A 33 -7.58 -12.31 -1.33
C GLU A 33 -9.09 -12.01 -1.27
N GLY A 34 -9.46 -10.75 -1.03
CA GLY A 34 -10.86 -10.35 -0.91
C GLY A 34 -11.44 -10.49 0.50
N ARG A 35 -10.61 -10.74 1.51
CA ARG A 35 -10.99 -10.77 2.93
C ARG A 35 -10.39 -9.59 3.67
N GLY A 36 -11.11 -9.10 4.66
CA GLY A 36 -10.67 -8.00 5.52
C GLY A 36 -11.55 -7.88 6.77
N TYR A 37 -11.43 -6.78 7.48
CA TYR A 37 -12.18 -6.51 8.72
C TYR A 37 -13.69 -6.40 8.51
N SER A 38 -14.15 -6.09 7.30
CA SER A 38 -15.54 -6.10 6.88
C SER A 38 -15.63 -6.34 5.38
N ARG A 39 -16.83 -6.63 4.87
CA ARG A 39 -17.08 -6.78 3.43
C ARG A 39 -16.80 -5.47 2.69
N GLU A 40 -17.29 -4.37 3.22
CA GLU A 40 -17.12 -3.04 2.64
C GLU A 40 -15.65 -2.64 2.60
N PHE A 41 -14.90 -2.95 3.65
CA PHE A 41 -13.45 -2.74 3.70
C PHE A 41 -12.72 -3.57 2.63
N ALA A 42 -13.06 -4.85 2.49
CA ALA A 42 -12.44 -5.73 1.51
C ALA A 42 -12.74 -5.27 0.07
N GLU A 43 -13.96 -4.84 -0.22
CA GLU A 43 -14.33 -4.28 -1.53
C GLU A 43 -13.55 -2.99 -1.83
N HIS A 44 -13.43 -2.11 -0.84
CA HIS A 44 -12.66 -0.86 -0.96
C HIS A 44 -11.17 -1.15 -1.22
N MET A 45 -10.57 -2.04 -0.45
CA MET A 45 -9.17 -2.45 -0.60
C MET A 45 -8.90 -3.03 -1.99
N GLY A 46 -9.80 -3.88 -2.50
CA GLY A 46 -9.71 -4.44 -3.84
C GLY A 46 -9.76 -3.38 -4.94
N LYS A 47 -10.66 -2.40 -4.83
CA LYS A 47 -10.77 -1.28 -5.78
C LYS A 47 -9.50 -0.41 -5.79
N ILE A 48 -8.98 -0.09 -4.61
CA ILE A 48 -7.75 0.71 -4.50
C ILE A 48 -6.56 -0.05 -5.09
N LEU A 49 -6.44 -1.34 -4.82
CA LEU A 49 -5.38 -2.18 -5.39
C LEU A 49 -5.44 -2.20 -6.92
N ASP A 50 -6.61 -2.41 -7.51
CA ASP A 50 -6.79 -2.41 -8.97
C ASP A 50 -6.37 -1.09 -9.61
N ILE A 51 -6.66 0.03 -8.95
CA ILE A 51 -6.27 1.36 -9.44
C ILE A 51 -4.76 1.54 -9.35
N MET A 52 -4.15 1.16 -8.22
CA MET A 52 -2.71 1.34 -7.99
C MET A 52 -1.85 0.46 -8.92
N GLU A 53 -2.31 -0.75 -9.24
CA GLU A 53 -1.61 -1.65 -10.16
C GLU A 53 -1.53 -1.14 -11.60
N ARG A 54 -2.42 -0.20 -11.98
CA ARG A 54 -2.47 0.31 -13.37
C ARG A 54 -1.45 1.39 -13.69
N ASP A 55 -1.02 2.16 -12.79
CA ASP A 55 0.00 3.22 -12.89
C ASP A 55 -0.26 4.30 -11.83
N ALA A 56 0.17 4.06 -10.63
CA ALA A 56 0.01 5.02 -9.54
C ALA A 56 1.35 5.35 -8.90
N ARG A 57 1.44 6.55 -8.35
CA ARG A 57 2.49 6.94 -7.42
C ARG A 57 1.92 6.93 -6.01
N VAL A 58 2.75 6.62 -5.05
CA VAL A 58 2.36 6.60 -3.64
C VAL A 58 3.28 7.52 -2.84
N SER A 59 2.68 8.25 -1.91
CA SER A 59 3.39 8.97 -0.87
C SER A 59 3.29 8.14 0.41
N LEU A 60 4.44 7.69 0.92
CA LEU A 60 4.50 6.77 2.05
C LEU A 60 4.33 7.53 3.37
N THR A 61 3.30 7.22 4.13
CA THR A 61 2.97 7.92 5.37
C THR A 61 2.86 6.96 6.54
N VAL A 62 3.36 7.37 7.70
CA VAL A 62 3.12 6.70 8.98
C VAL A 62 1.86 7.30 9.61
N GLY A 63 0.70 6.91 9.11
CA GLY A 63 -0.60 7.45 9.52
C GLY A 63 -1.72 6.85 8.68
N GLY A 64 -2.96 7.31 8.86
CA GLY A 64 -4.10 6.85 8.06
C GLY A 64 -3.90 7.11 6.58
N ASP A 65 -4.25 6.13 5.75
CA ASP A 65 -4.10 6.20 4.29
C ASP A 65 -5.43 5.96 3.56
N VAL A 66 -5.36 5.87 2.23
CA VAL A 66 -6.51 5.64 1.36
C VAL A 66 -7.24 4.32 1.67
N ILE A 67 -6.53 3.29 2.14
CA ILE A 67 -7.11 2.00 2.53
C ILE A 67 -7.81 2.12 3.88
N CYS A 68 -7.23 2.84 4.82
CA CYS A 68 -7.78 3.05 6.16
C CYS A 68 -9.14 3.76 6.16
N SER A 69 -9.45 4.54 5.13
CA SER A 69 -10.68 5.34 5.07
C SER A 69 -11.97 4.52 5.21
N ALA A 70 -11.95 3.24 4.84
CA ALA A 70 -13.08 2.32 4.97
C ALA A 70 -12.86 1.25 6.06
N CYS A 71 -11.81 1.37 6.87
CA CYS A 71 -11.46 0.36 7.87
C CYS A 71 -12.30 0.53 9.14
N PRO A 72 -12.95 -0.54 9.67
CA PRO A 72 -13.68 -0.49 10.92
C PRO A 72 -12.83 -0.15 12.16
N ASN A 73 -11.51 -0.37 12.08
CA ASN A 73 -10.56 -0.04 13.14
C ASN A 73 -10.24 1.45 13.21
N LEU A 74 -10.65 2.23 12.21
CA LEU A 74 -10.50 3.69 12.25
C LEU A 74 -11.64 4.30 13.07
N LYS A 75 -11.31 4.81 14.25
CA LYS A 75 -12.25 5.50 15.13
C LYS A 75 -11.96 7.01 15.09
N GLY A 76 -12.85 7.76 14.43
CA GLY A 76 -12.57 9.14 14.09
C GLY A 76 -11.39 9.22 13.12
N GLN A 77 -10.29 9.85 13.55
CA GLN A 77 -9.05 9.96 12.77
C GLN A 77 -7.93 9.03 13.26
N VAL A 78 -8.22 8.16 14.24
CA VAL A 78 -7.19 7.34 14.91
C VAL A 78 -7.51 5.85 14.74
N CYS A 79 -6.51 5.09 14.32
CA CYS A 79 -6.56 3.63 14.28
C CYS A 79 -6.51 3.07 15.70
N VAL A 80 -7.34 2.07 16.02
CA VAL A 80 -7.34 1.42 17.36
C VAL A 80 -6.04 0.66 17.66
N THR A 81 -5.23 0.36 16.65
CA THR A 81 -3.91 -0.27 16.77
C THR A 81 -2.80 0.65 16.28
N ALA A 82 -2.95 1.97 16.46
CA ALA A 82 -2.09 3.00 15.86
C ALA A 82 -0.60 2.78 16.14
N ASP A 83 -0.23 2.52 17.39
CA ASP A 83 1.18 2.34 17.77
C ASP A 83 1.80 1.09 17.13
N GLN A 84 1.07 -0.01 17.14
CA GLN A 84 1.50 -1.27 16.55
C GLN A 84 1.74 -1.14 15.04
N VAL A 85 0.79 -0.57 14.30
CA VAL A 85 0.90 -0.46 12.83
C VAL A 85 1.89 0.63 12.43
N ALA A 86 2.09 1.67 13.24
CA ALA A 86 3.14 2.66 13.02
C ALA A 86 4.54 2.03 13.13
N GLU A 87 4.73 1.08 14.04
CA GLU A 87 5.97 0.32 14.14
C GLU A 87 6.21 -0.53 12.89
N TYR A 88 5.16 -1.18 12.38
CA TYR A 88 5.24 -1.92 11.10
C TYR A 88 5.68 -1.00 9.96
N ASP A 89 5.08 0.17 9.84
CA ASP A 89 5.42 1.15 8.81
C ASP A 89 6.89 1.55 8.86
N ARG A 90 7.40 1.87 10.05
CA ARG A 90 8.82 2.27 10.23
C ARG A 90 9.78 1.15 9.87
N LYS A 91 9.47 -0.09 10.21
CA LYS A 91 10.29 -1.26 9.85
C LYS A 91 10.31 -1.49 8.35
N VAL A 92 9.17 -1.33 7.66
CA VAL A 92 9.11 -1.43 6.19
C VAL A 92 9.96 -0.35 5.54
N LEU A 93 9.82 0.91 5.97
CA LEU A 93 10.63 2.01 5.46
C LEU A 93 12.13 1.75 5.64
N LEU A 94 12.52 1.30 6.82
CA LEU A 94 13.93 1.00 7.13
C LEU A 94 14.50 -0.09 6.21
N LEU A 95 13.79 -1.21 6.06
CA LEU A 95 14.25 -2.32 5.25
C LEU A 95 14.27 -2.01 3.75
N CYS A 96 13.36 -1.17 3.29
CA CYS A 96 13.30 -0.73 1.89
C CYS A 96 14.21 0.46 1.58
N GLY A 97 14.88 1.04 2.57
CA GLY A 97 15.72 2.23 2.38
C GLY A 97 14.93 3.46 1.95
N LEU A 98 13.70 3.59 2.43
CA LEU A 98 12.78 4.68 2.11
C LEU A 98 12.53 5.56 3.33
N GLN A 99 12.10 6.80 3.08
CA GLN A 99 11.80 7.78 4.13
C GLN A 99 10.29 8.03 4.22
N GLU A 100 9.84 8.44 5.40
CA GLU A 100 8.48 8.92 5.59
C GLU A 100 8.18 10.09 4.64
N ASN A 101 7.01 10.08 4.04
CA ASN A 101 6.54 11.05 3.03
C ASN A 101 7.28 11.01 1.69
N GLU A 102 8.14 10.03 1.46
CA GLU A 102 8.76 9.84 0.15
C GLU A 102 7.70 9.42 -0.89
N THR A 103 7.81 9.98 -2.08
CA THR A 103 6.96 9.63 -3.23
C THR A 103 7.70 8.68 -4.16
N ILE A 104 7.06 7.58 -4.50
CA ILE A 104 7.63 6.52 -5.33
C ILE A 104 6.52 5.92 -6.20
N SER A 105 6.85 5.34 -7.36
CA SER A 105 5.84 4.57 -8.10
C SER A 105 5.38 3.35 -7.31
N PHE A 106 4.12 2.98 -7.42
CA PHE A 106 3.59 1.79 -6.75
C PHE A 106 4.34 0.53 -7.17
N ALA A 107 4.65 0.40 -8.47
CA ALA A 107 5.40 -0.73 -9.00
C ALA A 107 6.81 -0.85 -8.39
N GLU A 108 7.54 0.25 -8.28
CA GLU A 108 8.86 0.27 -7.66
C GLU A 108 8.81 -0.03 -6.16
N PHE A 109 7.81 0.52 -5.47
CA PHE A 109 7.60 0.25 -4.05
C PHE A 109 7.33 -1.24 -3.79
N THR A 110 6.41 -1.86 -4.53
CA THR A 110 6.09 -3.29 -4.37
C THR A 110 7.25 -4.19 -4.74
N GLU A 111 8.07 -3.81 -5.71
CA GLU A 111 9.29 -4.52 -6.05
C GLU A 111 10.31 -4.49 -4.90
N LYS A 112 10.49 -3.33 -4.25
CA LYS A 112 11.34 -3.22 -3.06
C LYS A 112 10.83 -4.07 -1.90
N VAL A 113 9.52 -4.04 -1.64
CA VAL A 113 8.88 -4.87 -0.60
C VAL A 113 9.14 -6.35 -0.88
N GLU A 114 8.94 -6.80 -2.10
CA GLU A 114 9.16 -8.20 -2.48
C GLU A 114 10.63 -8.61 -2.28
N LYS A 115 11.56 -7.86 -2.85
CA LYS A 115 12.99 -8.20 -2.83
C LYS A 115 13.63 -8.08 -1.46
N LEU A 116 13.23 -7.08 -0.66
CA LEU A 116 13.92 -6.73 0.58
C LEU A 116 13.24 -7.26 1.85
N ILE A 117 11.97 -7.63 1.77
CA ILE A 117 11.18 -8.11 2.92
C ILE A 117 10.61 -9.49 2.69
N LEU A 118 9.80 -9.68 1.64
CA LEU A 118 9.03 -10.92 1.47
C LEU A 118 9.90 -12.09 1.02
N GLN A 119 10.71 -11.90 0.01
CA GLN A 119 11.60 -12.93 -0.53
C GLN A 119 12.64 -13.41 0.50
N PRO A 120 13.28 -12.53 1.30
CA PRO A 120 14.19 -12.97 2.38
C PRO A 120 13.48 -13.54 3.60
N GLY A 121 12.15 -13.55 3.66
CA GLY A 121 11.40 -14.09 4.79
C GLY A 121 11.31 -13.18 6.02
N LYS A 122 11.50 -11.87 5.86
CA LYS A 122 11.52 -10.90 6.97
C LYS A 122 10.14 -10.40 7.42
N ARG A 123 9.09 -10.73 6.68
CA ARG A 123 7.73 -10.25 7.00
C ARG A 123 7.31 -10.56 8.45
N LYS A 124 7.57 -11.77 8.93
CA LYS A 124 7.16 -12.16 10.28
C LYS A 124 7.86 -11.38 11.39
N GLU A 125 9.07 -10.92 11.16
CA GLU A 125 9.78 -10.04 12.09
C GLU A 125 9.11 -8.66 12.21
N ILE A 126 8.40 -8.23 11.16
CA ILE A 126 7.68 -6.96 11.14
C ILE A 126 6.28 -7.10 11.72
N CYS A 127 5.47 -7.99 11.17
CA CYS A 127 4.04 -8.09 11.45
C CYS A 127 3.54 -9.52 11.77
N GLY A 128 4.42 -10.40 12.26
CA GLY A 128 4.05 -11.77 12.64
C GLY A 128 3.05 -11.85 13.79
N ASN A 129 2.85 -10.77 14.55
CA ASN A 129 1.85 -10.63 15.61
C ASN A 129 0.52 -10.06 15.10
N CYS A 130 0.35 -9.86 13.80
CA CYS A 130 -0.89 -9.41 13.19
C CYS A 130 -1.91 -10.56 13.13
N GLN A 131 -3.20 -10.24 13.35
CA GLN A 131 -4.28 -11.24 13.27
C GLN A 131 -4.40 -11.92 11.90
N TRP A 132 -3.87 -11.32 10.83
CA TRP A 132 -3.89 -11.85 9.47
C TRP A 132 -2.66 -12.69 9.11
N ASP A 133 -1.74 -12.90 10.05
CA ASP A 133 -0.47 -13.63 9.79
C ASP A 133 -0.70 -15.01 9.16
N GLY A 134 -1.73 -15.74 9.58
CA GLY A 134 -2.07 -17.06 9.03
C GLY A 134 -2.36 -17.03 7.52
N ILE A 135 -3.08 -16.01 7.06
CA ILE A 135 -3.39 -15.84 5.63
C ILE A 135 -2.11 -15.50 4.86
N CYS A 136 -1.34 -14.52 5.34
CA CYS A 136 -0.09 -14.12 4.69
C CYS A 136 0.92 -15.28 4.61
N SER A 137 0.97 -16.15 5.63
CA SER A 137 1.87 -17.31 5.67
C SER A 137 1.45 -18.44 4.73
N SER A 138 0.15 -18.50 4.36
CA SER A 138 -0.40 -19.57 3.51
C SER A 138 -0.50 -19.19 2.03
N ARG A 139 -0.17 -17.95 1.67
CA ARG A 139 -0.35 -17.41 0.33
C ARG A 139 0.97 -17.03 -0.33
N LYS A 140 0.96 -17.03 -1.66
CA LYS A 140 2.04 -16.52 -2.50
C LYS A 140 1.87 -15.02 -2.68
N SER A 141 2.96 -14.28 -2.60
CA SER A 141 2.93 -12.84 -2.88
C SER A 141 2.56 -12.57 -4.34
N ARG A 142 1.63 -11.62 -4.56
CA ARG A 142 1.32 -11.15 -5.92
C ARG A 142 2.39 -10.28 -6.55
N TRP A 143 3.38 -9.84 -5.76
CA TRP A 143 4.50 -9.04 -6.29
C TRP A 143 5.58 -9.87 -6.98
N ILE A 144 5.50 -11.20 -6.90
CA ILE A 144 6.41 -12.08 -7.62
C ILE A 144 6.15 -11.90 -9.12
N LYS A 145 7.16 -11.45 -9.85
CA LYS A 145 7.12 -11.40 -11.31
C LYS A 145 7.65 -12.73 -11.85
N GLU A 146 6.86 -13.35 -12.72
CA GLU A 146 7.28 -14.54 -13.47
C GLU A 146 8.17 -14.16 -14.65
#